data_ab2e6203a440f2217eb9c6c4ed886e7a
#
_entry.id   ab2e6203a440f2217eb9c6c4ed886e7a
#
_cell.length_a   1.000
_cell.length_b   1.000
_cell.length_c   1.000
_cell.angle_alpha   90.00
_cell.angle_beta   90.00
_cell.angle_gamma   90.00
#
_symmetry.space_group_name_H-M   'P 1'
#
loop_
_entity.id
_entity.type
_entity.pdbx_description
1 polymer ?
#
loop_
_entity_poly.entity_id
_entity_poly.type
_entity_poly.pdbx_seq_one_letter_code
_entity_poly.pdbx_strand_id
1 'polypeptide(L)'
;DLTVYTVRGQLSWGHCLKIYDAQGREIGTVKERILTFLPKFEMYLADRYIGCISKEFTFFFPKYNIDCNGWHVDGDLFEWDYQILNSSGRPVANITKELWNWTDTYVIDVHDPQDAICALMLVLAIDAEKCSRRD
;
A
#
# COMPACT_ATOMS: atom_id res chain seq x y z
N ASP A 1 6.82 4.39 21.56
CA ASP A 1 6.75 3.91 20.17
C ASP A 1 7.77 4.60 19.30
N LEU A 2 8.54 3.79 18.60
CA LEU A 2 9.55 4.30 17.69
C LEU A 2 8.95 4.52 16.31
N THR A 3 9.20 5.69 15.73
CA THR A 3 8.88 5.93 14.33
C THR A 3 9.92 5.23 13.47
N VAL A 4 9.48 4.29 12.64
CA VAL A 4 10.37 3.53 11.77
C VAL A 4 10.39 4.13 10.37
N TYR A 5 9.22 4.50 9.85
CA TYR A 5 9.10 5.06 8.51
C TYR A 5 8.21 6.30 8.52
N THR A 6 8.53 7.23 7.65
CA THR A 6 7.71 8.40 7.38
C THR A 6 7.34 8.43 5.90
N VAL A 7 6.10 8.78 5.58
CA VAL A 7 5.62 8.84 4.21
C VAL A 7 5.25 10.27 3.88
N ARG A 8 5.69 10.76 2.72
CA ARG A 8 5.36 12.10 2.23
C ARG A 8 4.85 12.04 0.81
N GLY A 9 3.74 12.73 0.56
CA GLY A 9 3.25 12.93 -0.79
C GLY A 9 4.09 13.95 -1.53
N GLN A 10 4.27 13.73 -2.83
CA GLN A 10 5.01 14.62 -3.70
C GLN A 10 4.13 15.07 -4.84
N LEU A 11 4.26 16.32 -5.25
CA LEU A 11 3.54 16.86 -6.40
C LEU A 11 3.91 16.07 -7.66
N SER A 12 2.87 15.56 -8.35
CA SER A 12 3.05 14.71 -9.51
C SER A 12 1.72 14.61 -10.26
N TRP A 13 1.78 14.14 -11.50
CA TRP A 13 0.59 13.67 -12.20
C TRP A 13 0.22 12.31 -11.60
N GLY A 14 -0.87 12.28 -10.82
CA GLY A 14 -1.22 11.13 -10.02
C GLY A 14 -0.48 11.12 -8.69
N HIS A 15 -0.73 10.11 -7.87
CA HIS A 15 -0.11 10.01 -6.54
C HIS A 15 1.35 9.60 -6.64
N CYS A 16 2.18 10.28 -5.87
CA CYS A 16 3.59 9.90 -5.70
C CYS A 16 3.92 10.01 -4.21
N LEU A 17 4.21 8.88 -3.59
CA LEU A 17 4.46 8.79 -2.15
C LEU A 17 5.87 8.31 -1.92
N LYS A 18 6.62 9.08 -1.13
CA LYS A 18 8.01 8.77 -0.77
C LYS A 18 8.05 8.23 0.65
N ILE A 19 8.81 7.16 0.84
CA ILE A 19 8.98 6.50 2.13
C ILE A 19 10.39 6.79 2.62
N TYR A 20 10.49 7.29 3.86
CA TYR A 20 11.76 7.63 4.50
C TYR A 20 11.95 6.79 5.75
N ASP A 21 13.20 6.43 6.03
CA ASP A 21 13.53 5.73 7.28
C ASP A 21 13.59 6.71 8.46
N ALA A 22 13.91 6.17 9.64
CA ALA A 22 13.97 6.98 10.86
C ALA A 22 15.05 8.06 10.83
N GLN A 23 16.07 7.91 9.96
CA GLN A 23 17.13 8.88 9.77
C GLN A 23 16.84 9.88 8.65
N GLY A 24 15.66 9.81 8.06
CA GLY A 24 15.26 10.74 6.99
C GLY A 24 15.77 10.37 5.61
N ARG A 25 16.31 9.17 5.41
CA ARG A 25 16.77 8.72 4.10
C ARG A 25 15.61 8.15 3.30
N GLU A 26 15.54 8.52 2.03
CA GLU A 26 14.51 7.99 1.13
C GLU A 26 14.83 6.54 0.80
N ILE A 27 13.90 5.63 1.13
CA ILE A 27 14.12 4.20 0.92
C ILE A 27 13.18 3.60 -0.11
N GLY A 28 12.05 4.25 -0.40
CA GLY A 28 11.11 3.70 -1.36
C GLY A 28 10.17 4.74 -1.93
N THR A 29 9.55 4.38 -3.03
CA THR A 29 8.57 5.23 -3.70
C THR A 29 7.42 4.38 -4.22
N VAL A 30 6.20 4.89 -4.06
CA VAL A 30 5.00 4.34 -4.70
C VAL A 30 4.48 5.43 -5.63
N LYS A 31 4.44 5.14 -6.93
CA LYS A 31 4.06 6.13 -7.93
C LYS A 31 2.92 5.60 -8.79
N GLU A 32 1.82 6.34 -8.82
CA GLU A 32 0.68 5.99 -9.64
C GLU A 32 0.97 6.24 -11.12
N ARG A 33 0.65 5.26 -11.97
CA ARG A 33 0.69 5.45 -13.43
C ARG A 33 -0.52 6.25 -13.86
N ILE A 34 -0.30 7.21 -14.75
CA ILE A 34 -1.39 7.98 -15.34
C ILE A 34 -1.88 7.29 -16.61
N LEU A 35 -3.12 7.62 -17.00
CA LEU A 35 -3.72 7.14 -18.27
C LEU A 35 -3.86 5.62 -18.34
N THR A 36 -4.13 4.98 -17.22
CA THR A 36 -4.43 3.56 -17.15
C THR A 36 -5.94 3.37 -17.00
N PHE A 37 -6.46 2.27 -17.54
CA PHE A 37 -7.89 1.94 -17.40
C PHE A 37 -8.24 1.66 -15.93
N LEU A 38 -7.40 0.87 -15.25
CA LEU A 38 -7.53 0.60 -13.81
C LEU A 38 -6.30 1.13 -13.10
N PRO A 39 -6.44 1.55 -11.83
CA PRO A 39 -5.29 2.07 -11.08
C PRO A 39 -4.13 1.10 -11.03
N LYS A 40 -2.93 1.62 -11.27
CA LYS A 40 -1.68 0.89 -11.16
C LYS A 40 -0.67 1.78 -10.45
N PHE A 41 0.10 1.18 -9.53
CA PHE A 41 1.09 1.88 -8.75
C PHE A 41 2.43 1.18 -8.88
N GLU A 42 3.43 1.90 -9.37
CA GLU A 42 4.79 1.40 -9.48
C GLU A 42 5.48 1.47 -8.14
N MET A 43 6.27 0.44 -7.82
CA MET A 43 7.01 0.34 -6.58
C MET A 43 8.51 0.45 -6.87
N TYR A 44 9.18 1.32 -6.10
CA TYR A 44 10.62 1.51 -6.21
C TYR A 44 11.27 1.36 -4.85
N LEU A 45 12.39 0.64 -4.80
CA LEU A 45 13.31 0.66 -3.64
C LEU A 45 14.53 1.45 -4.07
N ALA A 46 14.79 2.56 -3.35
CA ALA A 46 15.71 3.59 -3.83
C ALA A 46 15.24 4.01 -5.22
N ASP A 47 16.07 3.95 -6.23
CA ASP A 47 15.70 4.33 -7.59
C ASP A 47 15.39 3.14 -8.49
N ARG A 48 15.31 1.94 -7.91
CA ARG A 48 15.14 0.71 -8.69
C ARG A 48 13.68 0.26 -8.69
N TYR A 49 13.13 0.09 -9.87
CA TYR A 49 11.80 -0.46 -10.05
C TYR A 49 11.77 -1.92 -9.56
N ILE A 50 10.82 -2.25 -8.68
CA ILE A 50 10.72 -3.61 -8.13
C ILE A 50 9.42 -4.31 -8.48
N GLY A 51 8.39 -3.59 -8.87
CA GLY A 51 7.12 -4.22 -9.21
C GLY A 51 6.00 -3.23 -9.36
N CYS A 52 4.80 -3.76 -9.62
CA CYS A 52 3.61 -2.97 -9.84
C CYS A 52 2.44 -3.53 -9.04
N ILE A 53 1.75 -2.64 -8.35
CA ILE A 53 0.49 -2.93 -7.66
C ILE A 53 -0.63 -2.60 -8.64
N SER A 54 -1.51 -3.57 -8.91
CA SER A 54 -2.63 -3.38 -9.83
C SER A 54 -3.95 -3.61 -9.12
N LYS A 55 -4.90 -2.72 -9.39
CA LYS A 55 -6.29 -2.94 -8.99
C LYS A 55 -6.95 -3.78 -10.08
N GLU A 56 -7.61 -4.87 -9.68
CA GLU A 56 -8.31 -5.74 -10.61
C GLU A 56 -9.71 -5.23 -10.87
N PHE A 57 -10.21 -5.50 -12.09
CA PHE A 57 -11.61 -5.24 -12.41
C PHE A 57 -12.47 -6.25 -11.68
N THR A 58 -13.39 -5.75 -10.83
CA THR A 58 -14.34 -6.57 -10.09
C THR A 58 -15.68 -5.86 -10.01
N PHE A 59 -16.76 -6.64 -9.88
CA PHE A 59 -18.10 -6.07 -9.81
C PHE A 59 -18.49 -5.63 -8.39
N PHE A 60 -17.94 -6.27 -7.35
CA PHE A 60 -18.43 -6.06 -5.98
C PHE A 60 -17.38 -5.46 -5.06
N PHE A 61 -16.24 -6.11 -4.90
CA PHE A 61 -15.21 -5.69 -3.95
C PHE A 61 -13.91 -5.39 -4.64
N PRO A 62 -13.23 -4.29 -4.24
CA PRO A 62 -11.92 -3.99 -4.80
C PRO A 62 -10.93 -5.12 -4.52
N LYS A 63 -10.13 -5.46 -5.51
CA LYS A 63 -9.04 -6.42 -5.38
C LYS A 63 -7.76 -5.81 -5.92
N TYR A 64 -6.67 -6.07 -5.20
CA TYR A 64 -5.35 -5.60 -5.58
C TYR A 64 -4.38 -6.76 -5.58
N ASN A 65 -3.40 -6.71 -6.48
CA ASN A 65 -2.32 -7.69 -6.52
C ASN A 65 -1.00 -7.00 -6.83
N ILE A 66 0.09 -7.69 -6.49
CA ILE A 66 1.46 -7.26 -6.79
C ILE A 66 2.08 -8.29 -7.71
N ASP A 67 2.68 -7.84 -8.82
CA ASP A 67 3.21 -8.75 -9.84
C ASP A 67 4.52 -9.43 -9.44
N CYS A 68 5.39 -8.75 -8.68
CA CYS A 68 6.71 -9.28 -8.38
C CYS A 68 6.72 -10.42 -7.36
N ASN A 69 5.71 -10.52 -6.51
CA ASN A 69 5.67 -11.53 -5.45
C ASN A 69 4.33 -12.28 -5.35
N GLY A 70 3.36 -11.92 -6.17
CA GLY A 70 2.05 -12.58 -6.17
C GLY A 70 1.18 -12.27 -4.96
N TRP A 71 1.51 -11.22 -4.19
CA TRP A 71 0.69 -10.83 -3.06
C TRP A 71 -0.67 -10.31 -3.54
N HIS A 72 -1.68 -10.56 -2.74
CA HIS A 72 -3.02 -10.06 -3.00
C HIS A 72 -3.75 -9.77 -1.68
N VAL A 73 -4.86 -9.05 -1.75
CA VAL A 73 -5.61 -8.66 -0.57
C VAL A 73 -6.88 -9.49 -0.45
N ASP A 74 -7.29 -9.73 0.80
CA ASP A 74 -8.52 -10.43 1.13
C ASP A 74 -9.16 -9.76 2.34
N GLY A 75 -10.47 -9.53 2.28
CA GLY A 75 -11.20 -8.90 3.37
C GLY A 75 -11.93 -7.64 2.93
N ASP A 76 -12.29 -6.80 3.90
CA ASP A 76 -13.08 -5.60 3.69
C ASP A 76 -12.18 -4.36 3.62
N LEU A 77 -11.83 -3.97 2.39
CA LEU A 77 -10.99 -2.80 2.17
C LEU A 77 -11.71 -1.49 2.50
N PHE A 78 -13.05 -1.47 2.40
CA PHE A 78 -13.81 -0.26 2.71
C PHE A 78 -13.77 0.06 4.20
N GLU A 79 -13.75 -0.96 5.04
CA GLU A 79 -13.73 -0.79 6.51
C GLU A 79 -12.34 -0.92 7.10
N TRP A 80 -11.29 -1.01 6.29
CA TRP A 80 -9.91 -1.18 6.77
C TRP A 80 -9.77 -2.41 7.67
N ASP A 81 -10.35 -3.53 7.20
CA ASP A 81 -10.28 -4.82 7.89
C ASP A 81 -9.95 -5.88 6.86
N TYR A 82 -8.66 -5.98 6.52
CA TYR A 82 -8.24 -6.90 5.47
C TYR A 82 -6.87 -7.47 5.76
N GLN A 83 -6.53 -8.49 5.00
CA GLN A 83 -5.24 -9.18 5.07
C GLN A 83 -4.52 -9.06 3.75
N ILE A 84 -3.19 -9.07 3.82
CA ILE A 84 -2.33 -9.28 2.66
C ILE A 84 -1.92 -10.75 2.70
N LEU A 85 -2.15 -11.46 1.60
CA LEU A 85 -1.81 -12.87 1.44
C LEU A 85 -0.70 -13.02 0.40
N ASN A 86 0.18 -14.00 0.58
CA ASN A 86 1.18 -14.33 -0.43
C ASN A 86 0.58 -15.21 -1.54
N SER A 87 1.38 -15.57 -2.53
CA SER A 87 0.92 -16.36 -3.67
C SER A 87 0.38 -17.74 -3.27
N SER A 88 0.78 -18.25 -2.10
CA SER A 88 0.29 -19.52 -1.57
C SER A 88 -0.96 -19.36 -0.69
N GLY A 89 -1.47 -18.13 -0.55
CA GLY A 89 -2.63 -17.85 0.28
C GLY A 89 -2.33 -17.73 1.77
N ARG A 90 -1.06 -17.61 2.15
CA ARG A 90 -0.68 -17.46 3.56
C ARG A 90 -0.67 -15.97 3.95
N PRO A 91 -1.13 -15.65 5.17
CA PRO A 91 -1.11 -14.26 5.63
C PRO A 91 0.30 -13.68 5.74
N VAL A 92 0.48 -12.50 5.18
CA VAL A 92 1.71 -11.70 5.27
C VAL A 92 1.52 -10.59 6.28
N ALA A 93 0.36 -9.95 6.26
CA ALA A 93 0.05 -8.84 7.15
C ALA A 93 -1.45 -8.72 7.37
N ASN A 94 -1.80 -8.12 8.51
CA ASN A 94 -3.18 -7.78 8.85
C ASN A 94 -3.30 -6.27 8.97
N ILE A 95 -4.35 -5.70 8.40
CA ILE A 95 -4.62 -4.28 8.46
C ILE A 95 -5.94 -4.07 9.18
N THR A 96 -5.92 -3.26 10.25
CA THR A 96 -7.10 -2.94 11.03
C THR A 96 -7.14 -1.45 11.31
N LYS A 97 -8.36 -0.91 11.40
CA LYS A 97 -8.57 0.50 11.73
C LYS A 97 -8.68 0.67 13.24
N GLU A 98 -8.04 1.71 13.76
CA GLU A 98 -8.17 2.11 15.15
C GLU A 98 -9.37 3.05 15.28
N LEU A 99 -10.44 2.58 15.95
CA LEU A 99 -11.72 3.28 15.99
C LEU A 99 -11.80 4.38 17.04
N TRP A 100 -10.85 4.45 17.96
CA TRP A 100 -10.90 5.32 19.12
C TRP A 100 -9.90 6.47 19.10
N ASN A 101 -9.24 6.68 17.96
CA ASN A 101 -8.36 7.83 17.76
C ASN A 101 -9.09 8.92 16.98
N TRP A 102 -8.75 10.16 17.31
CA TRP A 102 -9.31 11.33 16.65
C TRP A 102 -8.89 11.46 15.18
N THR A 103 -7.78 10.85 14.84
CA THR A 103 -7.27 10.83 13.46
C THR A 103 -7.50 9.45 12.86
N ASP A 104 -7.58 9.40 11.54
CA ASP A 104 -7.69 8.13 10.81
C ASP A 104 -6.39 7.35 10.99
N THR A 105 -6.36 6.48 11.98
CA THR A 105 -5.21 5.65 12.27
C THR A 105 -5.56 4.20 12.01
N TYR A 106 -4.69 3.49 11.35
CA TYR A 106 -4.83 2.06 11.17
C TYR A 106 -3.51 1.37 11.48
N VAL A 107 -3.60 0.08 11.79
CA VAL A 107 -2.45 -0.73 12.19
C VAL A 107 -2.16 -1.73 11.08
N ILE A 108 -0.90 -1.79 10.68
CA ILE A 108 -0.40 -2.79 9.75
C ILE A 108 0.48 -3.73 10.57
N ASP A 109 -0.02 -4.94 10.82
CA ASP A 109 0.70 -5.97 11.59
C ASP A 109 1.35 -6.92 10.59
N VAL A 110 2.65 -6.81 10.43
CA VAL A 110 3.43 -7.58 9.45
C VAL A 110 4.08 -8.75 10.15
N HIS A 111 3.89 -9.97 9.63
CA HIS A 111 4.37 -11.18 10.29
C HIS A 111 5.89 -11.35 10.17
N ASP A 112 6.49 -10.93 9.05
CA ASP A 112 7.94 -11.00 8.83
C ASP A 112 8.47 -9.59 8.55
N PRO A 113 9.43 -9.10 9.35
CA PRO A 113 9.97 -7.74 9.15
C PRO A 113 10.52 -7.48 7.75
N GLN A 114 10.97 -8.50 7.04
CA GLN A 114 11.46 -8.35 5.66
C GLN A 114 10.36 -7.90 4.70
N ASP A 115 9.11 -8.17 5.03
CA ASP A 115 7.96 -7.85 4.20
C ASP A 115 7.37 -6.47 4.52
N ALA A 116 7.92 -5.76 5.50
CA ALA A 116 7.32 -4.53 6.01
C ALA A 116 7.21 -3.43 4.95
N ILE A 117 8.27 -3.19 4.18
CA ILE A 117 8.27 -2.12 3.18
C ILE A 117 7.26 -2.42 2.08
N CYS A 118 7.24 -3.65 1.58
CA CYS A 118 6.33 -4.04 0.52
C CYS A 118 4.86 -3.99 0.99
N ALA A 119 4.61 -4.43 2.23
CA ALA A 119 3.28 -4.34 2.81
C ALA A 119 2.83 -2.88 2.96
N LEU A 120 3.73 -2.02 3.43
CA LEU A 120 3.44 -0.58 3.54
C LEU A 120 3.11 0.02 2.17
N MET A 121 3.87 -0.31 1.14
CA MET A 121 3.61 0.19 -0.21
C MET A 121 2.23 -0.20 -0.71
N LEU A 122 1.81 -1.44 -0.48
CA LEU A 122 0.48 -1.90 -0.89
C LEU A 122 -0.62 -1.14 -0.15
N VAL A 123 -0.49 -0.97 1.16
CA VAL A 123 -1.47 -0.23 1.96
C VAL A 123 -1.54 1.23 1.49
N LEU A 124 -0.41 1.85 1.20
CA LEU A 124 -0.36 3.23 0.71
C LEU A 124 -1.06 3.39 -0.64
N ALA A 125 -0.89 2.42 -1.54
CA ALA A 125 -1.56 2.45 -2.84
C ALA A 125 -3.08 2.35 -2.67
N ILE A 126 -3.54 1.46 -1.79
CA ILE A 126 -4.97 1.30 -1.51
C ILE A 126 -5.53 2.59 -0.90
N ASP A 127 -4.81 3.20 0.05
CA ASP A 127 -5.23 4.44 0.68
C ASP A 127 -5.31 5.58 -0.32
N ALA A 128 -4.32 5.73 -1.18
CA ALA A 128 -4.29 6.77 -2.19
C ALA A 128 -5.48 6.64 -3.16
N GLU A 129 -5.79 5.42 -3.58
CA GLU A 129 -6.92 5.15 -4.47
C GLU A 129 -8.25 5.46 -3.79
N LYS A 130 -8.39 5.13 -2.51
CA LYS A 130 -9.61 5.45 -1.75
C LYS A 130 -9.78 6.97 -1.62
N CYS A 131 -8.71 7.70 -1.37
CA CYS A 131 -8.76 9.16 -1.29
C CYS A 131 -9.19 9.79 -2.61
N SER A 132 -8.71 9.27 -3.73
CA SER A 132 -9.07 9.77 -5.06
C SER A 132 -10.56 9.58 -5.35
N ARG A 133 -11.17 8.53 -4.85
CA ARG A 133 -12.58 8.26 -5.08
C ARG A 133 -13.53 9.17 -4.31
N ARG A 134 -13.06 9.79 -3.25
CA ARG A 134 -13.86 10.70 -2.43
C ARG A 134 -13.99 12.06 -3.07
N ASP A 135 -13.13 12.35 -4.00
CA ASP A 135 -13.14 13.61 -4.74
C ASP A 135 -14.01 13.46 -6.01
#